data_6b1190a3c13ca4364320deeaabd28f36
#
_entry.id   6b1190a3c13ca4364320deeaabd28f36
#
_cell.length_a   1.000
_cell.length_b   1.000
_cell.length_c   1.000
_cell.angle_alpha   90.00
_cell.angle_beta   90.00
_cell.angle_gamma   90.00
#
_symmetry.space_group_name_H-M   'P 1'
#
loop_
_entity.id
_entity.type
_entity.pdbx_description
1 polymer ?
#
loop_
_entity_poly.entity_id
_entity_poly.type
_entity_poly.pdbx_seq_one_letter_code
_entity_poly.pdbx_strand_id
1 'polypeptide(L)'
;MLAHSVHWGIKFFLVGVVCAFMTQPAGAMNPGNDAPTLTERHSREPVQKTSQTVFGAPVYRKTFVSPLYKIDGIYRSMKGPAANDLIALADSAQKGNQLLWITAQYTEIVSGNPATATSPEFMCHSNIGMMRSKRHEKIFKSLPGVRLFTLSQGQMDVRFPEGFGIPVMSQQPMELQTQVLNLNEQPEDLEVRHRVTVEYVRQADLKTPMKPLRVLSAQGMVATDASARHYGLSEANPEEHGPGCSVGQAAGKRSMLDSEGNKFVAHWVVKPGRDENRTLVTNWMRVPFDTTVHFIAVHLHPFAESATLTDLTLETDVFHSRARGSENQIGLTSVESFISETGVPIFQGHEYELKSIYENTTGENQDSMAVMFLYVLDKDFRLPPVLAVK
;
A
#
# COMPACT_ATOMS: atom_id res chain seq x y z
N MET A 1 -76.37 20.76 29.06
CA MET A 1 -75.54 19.59 29.37
C MET A 1 -74.15 19.84 28.75
N LEU A 2 -73.25 20.16 29.69
CA LEU A 2 -71.86 20.57 29.35
C LEU A 2 -70.99 19.35 29.11
N ALA A 3 -70.29 19.33 27.96
CA ALA A 3 -69.24 18.39 27.72
C ALA A 3 -67.87 19.08 27.84
N HIS A 4 -67.08 18.60 28.80
CA HIS A 4 -65.72 19.04 29.03
C HIS A 4 -64.77 18.33 28.07
N SER A 5 -64.03 19.08 27.21
CA SER A 5 -62.90 18.60 26.44
C SER A 5 -61.61 18.73 27.26
N VAL A 6 -60.97 17.61 27.52
CA VAL A 6 -59.63 17.56 28.13
C VAL A 6 -58.59 17.55 27.01
N HIS A 7 -57.79 18.61 26.94
CA HIS A 7 -56.62 18.67 26.08
C HIS A 7 -55.43 18.05 26.79
N TRP A 8 -54.93 16.95 26.26
CA TRP A 8 -53.64 16.39 26.61
C TRP A 8 -52.57 16.91 25.64
N GLY A 9 -51.72 17.81 26.10
CA GLY A 9 -50.54 18.27 25.38
C GLY A 9 -49.41 17.25 25.51
N ILE A 10 -49.10 16.56 24.41
CA ILE A 10 -47.90 15.71 24.30
C ILE A 10 -46.74 16.63 23.95
N LYS A 11 -45.84 16.84 24.90
CA LYS A 11 -44.54 17.46 24.64
C LYS A 11 -43.62 16.41 24.05
N PHE A 12 -43.33 16.54 22.75
CA PHE A 12 -42.24 15.82 22.14
C PHE A 12 -40.91 16.41 22.61
N PHE A 13 -40.18 15.66 23.44
CA PHE A 13 -38.76 15.89 23.65
C PHE A 13 -38.00 15.31 22.44
N LEU A 14 -37.53 16.21 21.59
CA LEU A 14 -36.51 15.86 20.60
C LEU A 14 -35.18 15.62 21.34
N VAL A 15 -34.89 14.38 21.66
CA VAL A 15 -33.55 13.98 22.05
C VAL A 15 -32.73 13.91 20.77
N GLY A 16 -31.98 14.98 20.49
CA GLY A 16 -31.00 14.99 19.44
C GLY A 16 -29.85 14.04 19.81
N VAL A 17 -29.89 12.83 19.28
CA VAL A 17 -28.73 11.94 19.29
C VAL A 17 -27.73 12.53 18.32
N VAL A 18 -26.77 13.30 18.83
CA VAL A 18 -25.57 13.68 18.12
C VAL A 18 -24.75 12.40 18.00
N CYS A 19 -24.90 11.67 16.90
CA CYS A 19 -23.93 10.66 16.47
C CYS A 19 -22.62 11.38 16.19
N ALA A 20 -21.80 11.52 17.19
CA ALA A 20 -20.39 11.84 16.99
C ALA A 20 -19.77 10.66 16.23
N PHE A 21 -19.68 10.79 14.90
CA PHE A 21 -18.80 9.94 14.10
C PHE A 21 -17.37 10.18 14.60
N MET A 22 -16.96 9.39 15.58
CA MET A 22 -15.55 9.22 15.86
C MET A 22 -14.93 8.53 14.65
N THR A 23 -14.49 9.33 13.70
CA THR A 23 -13.45 8.90 12.75
C THR A 23 -12.22 8.62 13.61
N GLN A 24 -12.01 7.35 13.96
CA GLN A 24 -10.72 6.97 14.52
C GLN A 24 -9.65 7.33 13.47
N PRO A 25 -8.65 8.13 13.84
CA PRO A 25 -7.54 8.40 12.96
C PRO A 25 -6.89 7.03 12.67
N ALA A 26 -6.61 6.76 11.40
CA ALA A 26 -5.67 5.72 11.01
C ALA A 26 -4.46 5.89 11.92
N GLY A 27 -4.21 4.90 12.80
CA GLY A 27 -3.36 5.05 13.95
C GLY A 27 -2.02 5.70 13.61
N ALA A 28 -1.84 6.92 14.06
CA ALA A 28 -0.51 7.39 14.34
C ALA A 28 0.14 6.32 15.22
N MET A 29 1.25 5.76 14.80
CA MET A 29 2.07 4.93 15.67
C MET A 29 2.35 5.78 16.92
N ASN A 30 1.65 5.48 18.02
CA ASN A 30 2.16 5.87 19.32
C ASN A 30 3.45 5.06 19.48
N PRO A 31 4.59 5.67 19.68
CA PRO A 31 5.79 4.95 20.03
C PRO A 31 5.57 4.42 21.46
N GLY A 32 4.92 3.26 21.56
CA GLY A 32 5.06 2.42 22.75
C GLY A 32 6.55 2.05 22.84
N ASN A 33 7.10 2.10 24.01
CA ASN A 33 8.51 2.09 24.40
C ASN A 33 9.41 0.95 23.85
N ASP A 34 9.03 0.25 22.78
CA ASP A 34 9.75 -0.87 22.17
C ASP A 34 9.92 -0.72 20.64
N ALA A 35 9.79 0.48 20.08
CA ALA A 35 10.26 0.69 18.72
C ALA A 35 11.79 0.66 18.73
N PRO A 36 12.45 -0.17 17.90
CA PRO A 36 13.89 -0.12 17.79
C PRO A 36 14.28 1.32 17.45
N THR A 37 15.25 1.83 18.16
CA THR A 37 15.83 3.13 17.87
C THR A 37 16.49 2.99 16.50
N LEU A 38 15.75 3.35 15.43
CA LEU A 38 16.27 3.34 14.06
C LEU A 38 17.40 4.39 14.02
N THR A 39 18.63 3.93 14.22
CA THR A 39 19.83 4.76 14.21
C THR A 39 20.22 5.18 12.81
N GLU A 40 19.68 4.51 11.78
CA GLU A 40 20.03 4.75 10.40
C GLU A 40 18.79 5.09 9.56
N ARG A 41 18.90 6.20 8.80
CA ARG A 41 17.88 6.70 7.88
C ARG A 41 18.25 6.32 6.46
N HIS A 42 17.25 6.34 5.55
CA HIS A 42 17.51 6.25 4.14
C HIS A 42 18.41 7.41 3.68
N SER A 43 19.48 7.11 2.97
CA SER A 43 20.26 8.12 2.28
C SER A 43 19.46 8.64 1.07
N ARG A 44 19.75 9.88 0.66
CA ARG A 44 18.99 10.59 -0.39
C ARG A 44 19.95 11.04 -1.47
N GLU A 45 19.73 10.55 -2.68
CA GLU A 45 20.47 11.05 -3.83
C GLU A 45 19.90 12.39 -4.31
N PRO A 46 20.70 13.26 -4.95
CA PRO A 46 20.21 14.48 -5.61
C PRO A 46 19.12 14.14 -6.64
N VAL A 47 18.20 15.09 -6.87
CA VAL A 47 17.23 14.96 -7.95
C VAL A 47 17.94 14.94 -9.29
N GLN A 48 17.65 13.94 -10.11
CA GLN A 48 18.21 13.79 -11.45
C GLN A 48 17.14 14.12 -12.49
N LYS A 49 17.49 14.95 -13.48
CA LYS A 49 16.68 15.13 -14.69
C LYS A 49 17.08 14.04 -15.69
N THR A 50 16.12 13.26 -16.16
CA THR A 50 16.36 12.19 -17.13
C THR A 50 16.23 12.70 -18.56
N SER A 51 16.58 11.85 -19.53
CA SER A 51 16.31 12.09 -20.96
C SER A 51 14.87 11.72 -21.35
N GLN A 52 14.11 11.05 -20.46
CA GLN A 52 12.72 10.68 -20.69
C GLN A 52 11.79 11.89 -20.56
N THR A 53 10.69 11.86 -21.30
CA THR A 53 9.66 12.89 -21.26
C THR A 53 8.28 12.27 -21.14
N VAL A 54 7.35 13.03 -20.54
CA VAL A 54 5.90 12.77 -20.55
C VAL A 54 5.23 13.99 -21.15
N PHE A 55 4.54 13.84 -22.26
CA PHE A 55 4.00 14.96 -23.05
C PHE A 55 5.04 16.07 -23.31
N GLY A 56 6.31 15.68 -23.53
CA GLY A 56 7.41 16.60 -23.73
C GLY A 56 7.95 17.28 -22.47
N ALA A 57 7.34 17.09 -21.32
CA ALA A 57 7.88 17.54 -20.03
C ALA A 57 8.96 16.59 -19.51
N PRO A 58 10.08 17.09 -18.95
CA PRO A 58 11.14 16.24 -18.43
C PRO A 58 10.67 15.37 -17.26
N VAL A 59 11.10 14.13 -17.23
CA VAL A 59 10.96 13.25 -16.06
C VAL A 59 12.13 13.49 -15.11
N TYR A 60 11.81 13.62 -13.84
CA TYR A 60 12.76 13.73 -12.74
C TYR A 60 12.75 12.46 -11.89
N ARG A 61 13.91 12.09 -11.36
CA ARG A 61 14.09 10.95 -10.44
C ARG A 61 14.56 11.42 -9.09
N LYS A 62 13.97 10.86 -8.05
CA LYS A 62 14.46 10.98 -6.68
C LYS A 62 14.68 9.60 -6.13
N THR A 63 15.90 9.31 -5.70
CA THR A 63 16.31 8.01 -5.19
C THR A 63 16.60 8.08 -3.70
N PHE A 64 16.16 7.05 -3.00
CA PHE A 64 16.37 6.81 -1.58
C PHE A 64 17.01 5.44 -1.43
N VAL A 65 18.05 5.32 -0.61
CA VAL A 65 18.75 4.05 -0.36
C VAL A 65 18.64 3.71 1.11
N SER A 66 18.15 2.51 1.40
CA SER A 66 17.97 2.05 2.78
C SER A 66 19.30 1.95 3.53
N PRO A 67 19.28 1.83 4.86
CA PRO A 67 20.41 1.29 5.61
C PRO A 67 20.89 -0.04 5.04
N LEU A 68 22.09 -0.42 5.41
CA LEU A 68 22.63 -1.75 5.11
C LEU A 68 21.91 -2.80 5.95
N TYR A 69 21.39 -3.82 5.30
CA TYR A 69 20.74 -4.95 5.94
C TYR A 69 21.66 -6.16 5.84
N LYS A 70 22.07 -6.70 6.98
CA LYS A 70 22.80 -7.96 7.06
C LYS A 70 21.80 -9.11 6.93
N ILE A 71 22.09 -10.08 6.08
CA ILE A 71 21.29 -11.30 5.91
C ILE A 71 21.98 -12.41 6.70
N ASP A 72 21.62 -12.55 7.97
CA ASP A 72 22.24 -13.48 8.92
C ASP A 72 21.28 -14.58 9.40
N GLY A 73 20.15 -14.76 8.75
CA GLY A 73 19.17 -15.79 9.10
C GLY A 73 17.97 -15.85 8.16
N ILE A 74 17.07 -16.77 8.46
CA ILE A 74 15.77 -16.88 7.78
C ILE A 74 14.82 -15.84 8.36
N TYR A 75 14.37 -14.92 7.51
CA TYR A 75 13.44 -13.87 7.88
C TYR A 75 12.12 -14.09 7.15
N ARG A 76 11.16 -14.68 7.81
CA ARG A 76 9.80 -14.82 7.30
C ARG A 76 9.12 -13.46 7.19
N SER A 77 7.96 -13.40 6.56
CA SER A 77 7.20 -12.16 6.38
C SER A 77 7.16 -11.30 7.64
N MET A 78 7.41 -10.02 7.48
CA MET A 78 7.41 -9.01 8.54
C MET A 78 8.46 -9.21 9.66
N LYS A 79 9.46 -10.07 9.48
CA LYS A 79 10.46 -10.41 10.51
C LYS A 79 11.88 -9.96 10.19
N GLY A 80 12.17 -9.65 8.93
CA GLY A 80 13.49 -9.18 8.55
C GLY A 80 13.81 -7.77 8.99
N PRO A 81 15.07 -7.37 8.89
CA PRO A 81 15.50 -5.99 9.11
C PRO A 81 14.66 -4.99 8.33
N ALA A 82 14.33 -3.88 8.94
CA ALA A 82 13.47 -2.86 8.36
C ALA A 82 13.96 -1.45 8.66
N ALA A 83 13.62 -0.51 7.79
CA ALA A 83 13.78 0.91 8.04
C ALA A 83 12.51 1.67 7.69
N ASN A 84 12.26 2.73 8.46
CA ASN A 84 11.15 3.64 8.25
C ASN A 84 11.68 5.08 8.34
N ASP A 85 11.41 5.91 7.32
CA ASP A 85 11.86 7.30 7.28
C ASP A 85 10.79 8.22 6.70
N LEU A 86 10.86 9.50 7.09
CA LEU A 86 10.07 10.54 6.46
C LEU A 86 10.85 11.13 5.28
N ILE A 87 10.26 11.05 4.10
CA ILE A 87 10.82 11.55 2.86
C ILE A 87 9.96 12.67 2.25
N ALA A 88 10.56 13.43 1.35
CA ALA A 88 9.88 14.35 0.43
C ALA A 88 10.60 14.32 -0.92
N LEU A 89 9.88 14.67 -1.99
CA LEU A 89 10.47 14.69 -3.35
C LEU A 89 11.29 15.95 -3.62
N ALA A 90 11.03 17.03 -2.88
CA ALA A 90 11.85 18.25 -2.98
C ALA A 90 13.26 18.01 -2.44
N ASP A 91 14.25 18.56 -3.13
CA ASP A 91 15.57 18.75 -2.53
C ASP A 91 15.53 19.88 -1.49
N SER A 92 16.42 19.79 -0.49
CA SER A 92 16.55 20.83 0.56
C SER A 92 16.84 22.23 0.02
N ALA A 93 17.49 22.32 -1.15
CA ALA A 93 17.80 23.58 -1.83
C ALA A 93 16.60 24.13 -2.64
N GLN A 94 15.54 23.38 -2.85
CA GLN A 94 14.40 23.80 -3.66
C GLN A 94 13.54 24.82 -2.91
N LYS A 95 13.50 26.05 -3.41
CA LYS A 95 12.62 27.10 -2.89
C LYS A 95 11.18 26.87 -3.36
N GLY A 96 10.23 27.00 -2.44
CA GLY A 96 8.80 26.88 -2.72
C GLY A 96 8.28 25.43 -2.73
N ASN A 97 6.97 25.32 -2.74
CA ASN A 97 6.26 24.04 -2.75
C ASN A 97 5.54 23.90 -4.08
N GLN A 98 6.01 23.02 -4.94
CA GLN A 98 5.54 22.83 -6.30
C GLN A 98 4.61 21.61 -6.38
N LEU A 99 3.67 21.62 -7.33
CA LEU A 99 2.89 20.45 -7.67
C LEU A 99 3.72 19.54 -8.57
N LEU A 100 3.82 18.28 -8.16
CA LEU A 100 4.47 17.19 -8.88
C LEU A 100 3.42 16.13 -9.19
N TRP A 101 3.67 15.38 -10.26
CA TRP A 101 2.89 14.22 -10.67
C TRP A 101 3.78 12.99 -10.63
N ILE A 102 3.58 12.13 -9.65
CA ILE A 102 4.34 10.87 -9.57
C ILE A 102 3.85 9.97 -10.69
N THR A 103 4.77 9.50 -11.54
CA THR A 103 4.48 8.66 -12.71
C THR A 103 4.96 7.23 -12.55
N ALA A 104 5.94 6.99 -11.69
CA ALA A 104 6.45 5.66 -11.40
C ALA A 104 7.12 5.58 -10.03
N GLN A 105 7.14 4.38 -9.46
CA GLN A 105 8.06 3.95 -8.39
C GLN A 105 8.63 2.59 -8.78
N TYR A 106 9.92 2.39 -8.54
CA TYR A 106 10.55 1.08 -8.62
C TYR A 106 11.59 0.91 -7.51
N THR A 107 11.85 -0.35 -7.17
CA THR A 107 12.84 -0.69 -6.16
C THR A 107 13.76 -1.78 -6.69
N GLU A 108 15.05 -1.59 -6.49
CA GLU A 108 16.09 -2.56 -6.75
C GLU A 108 16.69 -3.03 -5.43
N ILE A 109 17.01 -4.30 -5.33
CA ILE A 109 17.87 -4.82 -4.28
C ILE A 109 19.30 -4.76 -4.77
N VAL A 110 20.17 -4.14 -4.00
CA VAL A 110 21.58 -3.95 -4.37
C VAL A 110 22.51 -4.44 -3.26
N SER A 111 23.68 -4.97 -3.64
CA SER A 111 24.72 -5.40 -2.71
C SER A 111 26.11 -4.97 -3.21
N GLY A 112 27.10 -5.05 -2.35
CA GLY A 112 28.49 -4.76 -2.68
C GLY A 112 28.85 -3.28 -2.75
N ASN A 113 30.12 -3.01 -3.09
CA ASN A 113 30.68 -1.67 -3.30
C ASN A 113 31.67 -1.71 -4.49
N PRO A 114 31.35 -1.15 -5.68
CA PRO A 114 30.11 -0.39 -5.97
C PRO A 114 28.85 -1.27 -5.90
N ALA A 115 27.71 -0.66 -5.52
CA ALA A 115 26.46 -1.39 -5.40
C ALA A 115 25.95 -1.88 -6.76
N THR A 116 25.75 -3.19 -6.86
CA THR A 116 25.20 -3.87 -8.05
C THR A 116 23.84 -4.50 -7.73
N ALA A 117 22.96 -4.60 -8.72
CA ALA A 117 21.69 -5.26 -8.54
C ALA A 117 21.89 -6.73 -8.14
N THR A 118 21.11 -7.20 -7.18
CA THR A 118 21.12 -8.59 -6.71
C THR A 118 19.69 -9.16 -6.72
N SER A 119 19.51 -10.35 -6.20
CA SER A 119 18.23 -11.05 -6.25
C SER A 119 17.09 -10.26 -5.61
N PRO A 120 15.92 -10.17 -6.27
CA PRO A 120 14.72 -9.57 -5.67
C PRO A 120 14.11 -10.41 -4.53
N GLU A 121 14.64 -11.59 -4.26
CA GLU A 121 14.17 -12.47 -3.18
C GLU A 121 14.22 -11.80 -1.80
N PHE A 122 15.14 -10.84 -1.60
CA PHE A 122 15.28 -10.09 -0.35
C PHE A 122 14.25 -8.97 -0.17
N MET A 123 13.28 -8.85 -1.08
CA MET A 123 12.23 -7.85 -0.99
C MET A 123 11.03 -8.38 -0.21
N CYS A 124 10.86 -7.99 1.06
CA CYS A 124 9.57 -8.13 1.73
C CYS A 124 8.60 -7.08 1.19
N HIS A 125 8.95 -5.82 1.38
CA HIS A 125 8.21 -4.71 0.79
C HIS A 125 9.04 -3.42 0.73
N SER A 126 8.63 -2.55 -0.19
CA SER A 126 9.02 -1.14 -0.27
C SER A 126 7.74 -0.32 -0.40
N ASN A 127 7.38 0.34 0.68
CA ASN A 127 6.13 1.05 0.81
C ASN A 127 6.34 2.55 0.81
N ILE A 128 5.53 3.29 0.06
CA ILE A 128 5.42 4.74 0.20
C ILE A 128 3.99 5.07 0.62
N GLY A 129 3.86 5.69 1.79
CA GLY A 129 2.60 6.20 2.33
C GLY A 129 2.58 7.72 2.37
N MET A 130 1.43 8.34 2.16
CA MET A 130 1.28 9.78 2.33
C MET A 130 0.92 10.09 3.77
N MET A 131 1.71 10.97 4.38
CA MET A 131 1.38 11.51 5.71
C MET A 131 0.27 12.55 5.59
N ARG A 132 -0.72 12.49 6.47
CA ARG A 132 -1.75 13.52 6.55
C ARG A 132 -1.11 14.86 6.89
N SER A 133 -1.42 15.89 6.12
CA SER A 133 -1.02 17.25 6.43
C SER A 133 -2.18 18.22 6.18
N LYS A 134 -2.44 19.11 7.12
CA LYS A 134 -3.48 20.15 6.98
C LYS A 134 -3.25 21.02 5.74
N ARG A 135 -1.99 21.16 5.31
CA ARG A 135 -1.64 21.92 4.11
C ARG A 135 -2.06 21.18 2.85
N HIS A 136 -1.84 19.88 2.79
CA HIS A 136 -2.28 19.04 1.67
C HIS A 136 -3.81 19.03 1.56
N GLU A 137 -4.49 18.85 2.68
CA GLU A 137 -5.97 18.85 2.74
C GLU A 137 -6.59 20.17 2.31
N LYS A 138 -5.88 21.31 2.50
CA LYS A 138 -6.32 22.62 2.01
C LYS A 138 -6.14 22.78 0.50
N ILE A 139 -5.13 22.13 -0.08
CA ILE A 139 -4.80 22.22 -1.49
C ILE A 139 -5.65 21.22 -2.30
N PHE A 140 -5.71 20.00 -1.82
CA PHE A 140 -6.46 18.91 -2.46
C PHE A 140 -7.61 18.51 -1.55
N LYS A 141 -8.83 18.76 -1.99
CA LYS A 141 -10.05 18.41 -1.24
C LYS A 141 -10.24 16.89 -1.11
N SER A 142 -9.63 16.13 -2.02
CA SER A 142 -9.58 14.69 -1.94
C SER A 142 -8.29 14.25 -1.26
N LEU A 143 -8.38 13.30 -0.33
CA LEU A 143 -7.21 12.64 0.21
C LEU A 143 -6.83 11.53 -0.78
N PRO A 144 -5.62 11.55 -1.35
CA PRO A 144 -5.07 10.33 -1.94
C PRO A 144 -5.06 9.26 -0.85
N GLY A 145 -5.15 8.01 -1.25
CA GLY A 145 -5.05 6.90 -0.30
C GLY A 145 -3.82 7.07 0.60
N VAL A 146 -3.93 6.67 1.85
CA VAL A 146 -2.81 6.75 2.81
C VAL A 146 -1.59 6.00 2.27
N ARG A 147 -1.80 4.88 1.59
CA ARG A 147 -0.77 4.09 0.90
C ARG A 147 -0.73 4.45 -0.58
N LEU A 148 0.41 5.01 -1.05
CA LEU A 148 0.59 5.33 -2.47
C LEU A 148 1.13 4.14 -3.25
N PHE A 149 2.08 3.41 -2.68
CA PHE A 149 2.73 2.27 -3.33
C PHE A 149 3.04 1.18 -2.31
N THR A 150 2.97 -0.06 -2.76
CA THR A 150 3.54 -1.24 -2.11
C THR A 150 4.17 -2.09 -3.18
N LEU A 151 5.49 -2.20 -3.16
CA LEU A 151 6.26 -3.11 -4.01
C LEU A 151 6.75 -4.27 -3.16
N SER A 152 6.81 -5.45 -3.76
CA SER A 152 7.23 -6.69 -3.09
C SER A 152 7.85 -7.65 -4.11
N GLN A 153 8.26 -8.83 -3.67
CA GLN A 153 8.68 -9.89 -4.58
C GLN A 153 7.68 -10.07 -5.72
N GLY A 154 8.18 -10.20 -6.92
CA GLY A 154 7.38 -10.38 -8.13
C GLY A 154 6.73 -9.11 -8.69
N GLN A 155 6.65 -8.03 -7.90
CA GLN A 155 6.13 -6.73 -8.31
C GLN A 155 7.09 -5.63 -7.84
N MET A 156 8.17 -5.42 -8.60
CA MET A 156 9.28 -4.53 -8.24
C MET A 156 9.12 -3.11 -8.77
N ASP A 157 8.07 -2.83 -9.55
CA ASP A 157 7.80 -1.52 -10.13
C ASP A 157 6.31 -1.25 -10.32
N VAL A 158 5.96 0.02 -10.31
CA VAL A 158 4.69 0.59 -10.77
C VAL A 158 5.02 1.73 -11.72
N ARG A 159 4.54 1.65 -12.96
CA ARG A 159 4.66 2.70 -13.96
C ARG A 159 3.31 2.94 -14.60
N PHE A 160 2.78 4.15 -14.39
CA PHE A 160 1.47 4.50 -14.94
C PHE A 160 1.52 4.71 -16.46
N PRO A 161 0.38 4.54 -17.16
CA PRO A 161 0.27 4.92 -18.55
C PRO A 161 0.65 6.39 -18.78
N GLU A 162 1.08 6.72 -19.99
CA GLU A 162 1.46 8.10 -20.31
C GLU A 162 0.32 9.09 -20.02
N GLY A 163 0.68 10.19 -19.41
CA GLY A 163 -0.27 11.24 -19.03
C GLY A 163 -1.06 11.01 -17.76
N PHE A 164 -0.82 9.91 -17.05
CA PHE A 164 -1.41 9.65 -15.74
C PHE A 164 -0.36 9.84 -14.62
N GLY A 165 -0.83 10.30 -13.46
CA GLY A 165 0.05 10.44 -12.29
C GLY A 165 -0.69 10.74 -11.00
N ILE A 166 -0.02 10.50 -9.87
CA ILE A 166 -0.52 10.87 -8.56
C ILE A 166 -0.06 12.30 -8.23
N PRO A 167 -0.99 13.26 -8.06
CA PRO A 167 -0.63 14.63 -7.72
C PRO A 167 -0.16 14.74 -6.27
N VAL A 168 1.02 15.32 -6.06
CA VAL A 168 1.58 15.58 -4.72
C VAL A 168 2.30 16.92 -4.70
N MET A 169 2.32 17.56 -3.53
CA MET A 169 3.16 18.73 -3.34
C MET A 169 4.62 18.31 -3.07
N SER A 170 5.59 19.01 -3.62
CA SER A 170 7.01 18.62 -3.55
C SER A 170 7.56 18.50 -2.13
N GLN A 171 7.00 19.26 -1.17
CA GLN A 171 7.35 19.21 0.25
C GLN A 171 6.38 18.38 1.09
N GLN A 172 5.47 17.62 0.45
CA GLN A 172 4.57 16.74 1.16
C GLN A 172 5.36 15.64 1.87
N PRO A 173 5.27 15.52 3.20
CA PRO A 173 5.91 14.41 3.89
C PRO A 173 5.25 13.09 3.52
N MET A 174 6.07 12.12 3.18
CA MET A 174 5.68 10.75 2.90
C MET A 174 6.50 9.82 3.80
N GLU A 175 5.91 8.70 4.16
CA GLU A 175 6.59 7.64 4.90
C GLU A 175 7.14 6.64 3.89
N LEU A 176 8.44 6.38 3.94
CA LEU A 176 9.10 5.30 3.20
C LEU A 176 9.45 4.19 4.17
N GLN A 177 8.94 2.99 3.91
CA GLN A 177 9.25 1.77 4.66
C GLN A 177 9.91 0.77 3.72
N THR A 178 11.04 0.22 4.13
CA THR A 178 11.71 -0.88 3.44
C THR A 178 11.95 -2.01 4.42
N GLN A 179 11.73 -3.26 4.00
CA GLN A 179 11.92 -4.43 4.83
C GLN A 179 12.44 -5.61 4.02
N VAL A 180 13.36 -6.34 4.62
CA VAL A 180 13.94 -7.56 4.04
C VAL A 180 13.04 -8.77 4.29
N LEU A 181 12.97 -9.66 3.32
CA LEU A 181 12.52 -11.03 3.41
C LEU A 181 13.71 -11.94 3.10
N ASN A 182 13.84 -13.06 3.79
CA ASN A 182 14.78 -14.11 3.42
C ASN A 182 14.21 -15.46 3.85
N LEU A 183 13.81 -16.27 2.87
CA LEU A 183 13.20 -17.57 3.11
C LEU A 183 14.14 -18.74 2.75
N ASN A 184 15.35 -18.42 2.28
CA ASN A 184 16.30 -19.40 1.80
C ASN A 184 17.63 -19.28 2.54
N GLU A 185 18.38 -20.38 2.65
CA GLU A 185 19.73 -20.33 3.18
C GLU A 185 20.62 -19.46 2.27
N GLN A 186 21.43 -18.62 2.89
CA GLN A 186 22.29 -17.67 2.19
C GLN A 186 23.76 -17.87 2.62
N PRO A 187 24.71 -17.46 1.76
CA PRO A 187 26.12 -17.36 2.15
C PRO A 187 26.29 -16.45 3.37
N GLU A 188 27.28 -16.76 4.19
CA GLU A 188 27.70 -15.90 5.29
C GLU A 188 28.07 -14.49 4.79
N ASP A 189 27.80 -13.48 5.60
CA ASP A 189 28.14 -12.06 5.35
C ASP A 189 27.46 -11.40 4.12
N LEU A 190 26.33 -11.91 3.69
CA LEU A 190 25.54 -11.22 2.68
C LEU A 190 24.92 -9.94 3.24
N GLU A 191 25.13 -8.84 2.54
CA GLU A 191 24.58 -7.52 2.88
C GLU A 191 23.84 -6.94 1.70
N VAL A 192 22.63 -6.40 1.94
CA VAL A 192 21.80 -5.81 0.90
C VAL A 192 21.25 -4.44 1.29
N ARG A 193 20.86 -3.65 0.29
CA ARG A 193 20.12 -2.41 0.44
C ARG A 193 18.95 -2.37 -0.53
N HIS A 194 17.90 -1.67 -0.16
CA HIS A 194 16.82 -1.30 -1.07
C HIS A 194 17.11 0.08 -1.67
N ARG A 195 17.23 0.15 -3.00
CA ARG A 195 17.31 1.40 -3.75
C ARG A 195 15.94 1.72 -4.33
N VAL A 196 15.26 2.69 -3.70
CA VAL A 196 13.88 3.09 -4.04
C VAL A 196 13.92 4.35 -4.89
N THR A 197 13.38 4.29 -6.09
CA THR A 197 13.34 5.43 -7.01
C THR A 197 11.90 5.83 -7.31
N VAL A 198 11.61 7.13 -7.19
CA VAL A 198 10.35 7.75 -7.58
C VAL A 198 10.59 8.64 -8.79
N GLU A 199 9.80 8.41 -9.86
CA GLU A 199 9.79 9.27 -11.05
C GLU A 199 8.58 10.20 -11.00
N TYR A 200 8.80 11.45 -11.41
CA TYR A 200 7.76 12.45 -11.46
C TYR A 200 8.02 13.51 -12.53
N VAL A 201 6.96 14.20 -12.93
CA VAL A 201 7.02 15.43 -13.72
C VAL A 201 6.55 16.62 -12.90
N ARG A 202 7.02 17.81 -13.22
CA ARG A 202 6.61 19.06 -12.55
C ARG A 202 5.42 19.66 -13.29
N GLN A 203 4.41 20.12 -12.57
CA GLN A 203 3.27 20.83 -13.18
C GLN A 203 3.72 22.00 -14.05
N ALA A 204 4.75 22.73 -13.62
CA ALA A 204 5.26 23.90 -14.34
C ALA A 204 5.90 23.58 -15.71
N ASP A 205 6.32 22.33 -15.94
CA ASP A 205 6.96 21.88 -17.17
C ASP A 205 5.92 21.32 -18.18
N LEU A 206 4.68 21.12 -17.76
CA LEU A 206 3.62 20.50 -18.56
C LEU A 206 2.94 21.53 -19.48
N LYS A 207 2.77 21.15 -20.74
CA LYS A 207 1.91 21.85 -21.71
C LYS A 207 0.53 21.19 -21.86
N THR A 208 0.47 19.90 -21.58
CA THR A 208 -0.76 19.09 -21.61
C THR A 208 -1.11 18.67 -20.19
N PRO A 209 -2.36 18.80 -19.75
CA PRO A 209 -2.76 18.39 -18.40
C PRO A 209 -2.57 16.89 -18.16
N MET A 210 -2.07 16.54 -16.98
CA MET A 210 -2.05 15.17 -16.48
C MET A 210 -3.43 14.73 -16.00
N LYS A 211 -3.69 13.44 -16.10
CA LYS A 211 -4.88 12.77 -15.55
C LYS A 211 -4.56 12.31 -14.12
N PRO A 212 -5.29 12.80 -13.12
CA PRO A 212 -5.00 12.47 -11.72
C PRO A 212 -5.40 11.05 -11.37
N LEU A 213 -4.52 10.34 -10.65
CA LEU A 213 -4.81 9.04 -10.09
C LEU A 213 -4.99 9.10 -8.58
N ARG A 214 -5.93 8.28 -8.09
CA ARG A 214 -6.17 7.98 -6.68
C ARG A 214 -6.00 6.48 -6.45
N VAL A 215 -5.48 6.10 -5.28
CA VAL A 215 -5.30 4.70 -4.92
C VAL A 215 -6.50 4.21 -4.12
N LEU A 216 -7.05 3.08 -4.51
CA LEU A 216 -7.95 2.26 -3.72
C LEU A 216 -7.26 0.93 -3.42
N SER A 217 -7.65 0.24 -2.36
CA SER A 217 -7.09 -1.08 -2.05
C SER A 217 -8.20 -2.09 -1.81
N ALA A 218 -8.14 -3.20 -2.55
CA ALA A 218 -8.89 -4.41 -2.27
C ALA A 218 -7.97 -5.36 -1.51
N GLN A 219 -8.33 -5.69 -0.28
CA GLN A 219 -7.47 -6.45 0.63
C GLN A 219 -8.16 -7.73 1.08
N GLY A 220 -7.47 -8.87 0.87
CA GLY A 220 -7.87 -10.15 1.41
C GLY A 220 -7.84 -10.13 2.94
N MET A 221 -8.85 -10.71 3.56
CA MET A 221 -9.01 -10.72 5.00
C MET A 221 -9.54 -12.05 5.49
N VAL A 222 -9.27 -12.35 6.75
CA VAL A 222 -9.89 -13.44 7.49
C VAL A 222 -10.49 -12.91 8.77
N ALA A 223 -11.67 -13.41 9.11
CA ALA A 223 -12.28 -13.10 10.40
C ALA A 223 -11.45 -13.74 11.52
N THR A 224 -11.23 -13.00 12.59
CA THR A 224 -10.61 -13.51 13.80
C THR A 224 -11.66 -13.80 14.82
N ASP A 225 -11.91 -15.07 15.09
CA ASP A 225 -12.34 -15.44 16.43
C ASP A 225 -11.11 -15.40 17.35
N ALA A 226 -11.32 -15.17 18.62
CA ALA A 226 -10.25 -14.81 19.57
C ALA A 226 -9.14 -15.88 19.73
N SER A 227 -9.28 -17.05 19.13
CA SER A 227 -8.37 -18.19 19.35
C SER A 227 -7.52 -18.54 18.15
N ALA A 228 -7.77 -17.91 16.97
CA ALA A 228 -7.30 -18.58 15.81
C ALA A 228 -6.51 -17.68 14.90
N ARG A 229 -5.45 -18.17 14.44
CA ARG A 229 -4.97 -17.94 13.09
C ARG A 229 -4.24 -16.64 12.82
N HIS A 230 -3.82 -15.92 13.84
CA HIS A 230 -2.76 -14.99 13.61
C HIS A 230 -1.51 -15.80 13.40
N TYR A 231 -1.10 -16.05 12.21
CA TYR A 231 0.21 -16.61 11.92
C TYR A 231 0.74 -17.73 12.82
N GLY A 232 1.10 -18.81 12.24
CA GLY A 232 2.04 -19.73 12.84
C GLY A 232 3.42 -19.12 13.13
N LEU A 233 3.56 -17.81 13.18
CA LEU A 233 4.80 -17.07 13.37
C LEU A 233 4.89 -16.39 14.74
N SER A 234 3.89 -16.55 15.59
CA SER A 234 3.88 -15.99 16.95
C SER A 234 4.99 -16.54 17.86
N GLU A 235 5.57 -17.66 17.51
CA GLU A 235 6.61 -18.35 18.29
C GLU A 235 8.03 -17.98 17.84
N ALA A 236 8.20 -17.14 16.82
CA ALA A 236 9.53 -16.78 16.40
C ALA A 236 10.25 -15.95 17.45
N ASN A 237 11.46 -16.39 17.81
CA ASN A 237 12.31 -15.72 18.76
C ASN A 237 12.74 -14.33 18.21
N PRO A 238 12.42 -13.21 18.88
CA PRO A 238 12.85 -11.89 18.44
C PRO A 238 14.38 -11.73 18.39
N GLU A 239 15.11 -12.50 19.20
CA GLU A 239 16.59 -12.47 19.24
C GLU A 239 17.20 -13.11 18.00
N GLU A 240 16.53 -14.05 17.37
CA GLU A 240 16.99 -14.69 16.11
C GLU A 240 16.66 -13.87 14.85
N HIS A 241 15.80 -12.86 14.96
CA HIS A 241 15.24 -12.17 13.79
C HIS A 241 15.40 -10.66 13.83
N GLY A 242 16.30 -10.15 14.65
CA GLY A 242 16.55 -8.72 14.77
C GLY A 242 15.51 -7.94 15.58
N PRO A 243 15.88 -6.80 16.13
CA PRO A 243 15.00 -5.98 16.95
C PRO A 243 13.92 -5.31 16.07
N GLY A 244 12.67 -5.48 16.40
CA GLY A 244 11.60 -4.61 15.92
C GLY A 244 10.56 -5.21 15.01
N CYS A 245 10.64 -6.48 14.72
CA CYS A 245 9.57 -7.16 13.98
C CYS A 245 8.82 -8.12 14.88
N SER A 246 7.77 -7.67 15.52
CA SER A 246 6.81 -8.54 16.19
C SER A 246 5.65 -8.83 15.23
N VAL A 247 5.67 -10.01 14.65
CA VAL A 247 4.50 -10.58 13.96
C VAL A 247 3.71 -11.40 14.97
N GLY A 248 2.47 -11.62 14.79
CA GLY A 248 1.61 -12.34 15.73
C GLY A 248 0.86 -11.38 16.64
N GLN A 249 1.31 -11.12 17.83
CA GLN A 249 0.61 -10.22 18.76
C GLN A 249 0.41 -8.81 18.21
N ALA A 250 1.35 -8.27 17.42
CA ALA A 250 1.20 -6.97 16.79
C ALA A 250 0.22 -7.01 15.61
N ALA A 251 0.17 -8.08 14.85
CA ALA A 251 -0.82 -8.27 13.78
C ALA A 251 -2.23 -8.43 14.36
N GLY A 252 -2.38 -9.19 15.43
CA GLY A 252 -3.66 -9.31 16.15
C GLY A 252 -4.17 -8.02 16.77
N LYS A 253 -3.27 -7.09 17.14
CA LYS A 253 -3.64 -5.75 17.63
C LYS A 253 -4.09 -4.80 16.51
N ARG A 254 -3.80 -5.10 15.26
CA ARG A 254 -4.21 -4.30 14.09
C ARG A 254 -5.43 -4.89 13.37
N SER A 255 -6.31 -5.54 14.11
CA SER A 255 -7.56 -6.01 13.54
C SER A 255 -8.38 -4.84 12.99
N MET A 256 -8.97 -5.03 11.81
CA MET A 256 -9.97 -4.13 11.27
C MET A 256 -11.35 -4.58 11.73
N LEU A 257 -12.24 -3.62 11.93
CA LEU A 257 -13.64 -3.90 12.27
C LEU A 257 -14.50 -3.63 11.04
N ASP A 258 -15.44 -4.52 10.78
CA ASP A 258 -16.54 -4.22 9.86
C ASP A 258 -17.63 -3.36 10.53
N SER A 259 -18.71 -3.07 9.82
CA SER A 259 -19.85 -2.28 10.35
C SER A 259 -20.60 -2.99 11.46
N GLU A 260 -20.44 -4.29 11.61
CA GLU A 260 -21.12 -5.13 12.63
C GLU A 260 -20.23 -5.36 13.86
N GLY A 261 -18.99 -4.89 13.82
CA GLY A 261 -18.01 -5.04 14.89
C GLY A 261 -17.23 -6.33 14.85
N ASN A 262 -17.33 -7.12 13.77
CA ASN A 262 -16.51 -8.29 13.55
C ASN A 262 -15.06 -7.88 13.29
N LYS A 263 -14.14 -8.67 13.84
CA LYS A 263 -12.69 -8.41 13.71
C LYS A 263 -12.11 -9.21 12.55
N PHE A 264 -11.27 -8.54 11.76
CA PHE A 264 -10.55 -9.12 10.64
C PHE A 264 -9.07 -8.80 10.72
N VAL A 265 -8.26 -9.68 10.16
CA VAL A 265 -6.84 -9.45 9.88
C VAL A 265 -6.55 -9.67 8.41
N ALA A 266 -5.56 -8.94 7.92
CA ALA A 266 -5.17 -8.97 6.51
C ALA A 266 -4.07 -9.99 6.20
N HIS A 267 -3.68 -10.75 7.17
CA HIS A 267 -2.73 -11.84 7.02
C HIS A 267 -3.34 -13.11 7.59
N TRP A 268 -3.04 -14.24 6.99
CA TRP A 268 -3.52 -15.54 7.45
C TRP A 268 -2.49 -16.63 7.22
N VAL A 269 -2.71 -17.76 7.86
CA VAL A 269 -1.87 -18.95 7.73
C VAL A 269 -2.41 -19.84 6.63
N VAL A 270 -1.57 -20.12 5.63
CA VAL A 270 -1.80 -21.17 4.63
C VAL A 270 -1.14 -22.45 5.11
N LYS A 271 -1.95 -23.46 5.37
CA LYS A 271 -1.49 -24.80 5.71
C LYS A 271 -0.93 -25.49 4.46
N PRO A 272 -0.15 -26.60 4.62
CA PRO A 272 0.25 -27.43 3.49
C PRO A 272 -0.94 -27.80 2.58
N GLY A 273 -0.75 -27.64 1.27
CA GLY A 273 -1.75 -27.83 0.23
C GLY A 273 -2.40 -26.54 -0.24
N ARG A 274 -3.56 -26.70 -0.91
CA ARG A 274 -4.28 -25.60 -1.54
C ARG A 274 -5.14 -24.82 -0.55
N ASP A 275 -5.06 -23.51 -0.60
CA ASP A 275 -5.89 -22.57 0.17
C ASP A 275 -6.55 -21.55 -0.75
N GLU A 276 -7.82 -21.28 -0.51
CA GLU A 276 -8.58 -20.26 -1.22
C GLU A 276 -9.17 -19.28 -0.21
N ASN A 277 -8.78 -18.02 -0.31
CA ASN A 277 -9.38 -16.93 0.47
C ASN A 277 -10.31 -16.09 -0.42
N ARG A 278 -11.53 -15.86 0.06
CA ARG A 278 -12.50 -14.95 -0.56
C ARG A 278 -12.90 -13.88 0.43
N THR A 279 -12.79 -12.62 0.01
CA THR A 279 -13.15 -11.46 0.82
C THR A 279 -14.08 -10.56 0.05
N LEU A 280 -15.26 -10.27 0.60
CA LEU A 280 -16.12 -9.19 0.10
C LEU A 280 -15.45 -7.85 0.45
N VAL A 281 -14.82 -7.21 -0.54
CA VAL A 281 -13.99 -6.02 -0.33
C VAL A 281 -14.73 -4.70 -0.48
N THR A 282 -16.01 -4.72 -0.83
CA THR A 282 -16.83 -3.53 -1.10
C THR A 282 -16.71 -2.47 -0.01
N ASN A 283 -16.90 -2.87 1.26
CA ASN A 283 -16.87 -1.96 2.41
C ASN A 283 -15.45 -1.47 2.77
N TRP A 284 -14.42 -2.19 2.34
CA TRP A 284 -13.02 -1.85 2.59
C TRP A 284 -12.46 -0.97 1.47
N MET A 285 -12.71 -1.34 0.22
CA MET A 285 -12.22 -0.63 -0.96
C MET A 285 -12.91 0.73 -1.16
N ARG A 286 -14.22 0.81 -0.90
CA ARG A 286 -15.03 2.05 -0.92
C ARG A 286 -14.83 2.87 -2.19
N VAL A 287 -15.31 2.37 -3.31
CA VAL A 287 -15.30 3.10 -4.58
C VAL A 287 -16.11 4.41 -4.41
N PRO A 288 -15.47 5.59 -4.52
CA PRO A 288 -16.11 6.85 -4.13
C PRO A 288 -17.07 7.41 -5.21
N PHE A 289 -16.91 6.98 -6.46
CA PHE A 289 -17.70 7.38 -7.64
C PHE A 289 -17.40 6.41 -8.79
N ASP A 290 -18.27 6.36 -9.78
CA ASP A 290 -18.00 5.60 -11.02
C ASP A 290 -16.76 6.14 -11.72
N THR A 291 -15.80 5.27 -12.01
CA THR A 291 -14.52 5.66 -12.60
C THR A 291 -13.90 4.53 -13.42
N THR A 292 -12.65 4.71 -13.82
CA THR A 292 -11.83 3.71 -14.50
C THR A 292 -10.53 3.43 -13.74
N VAL A 293 -10.12 2.17 -13.74
CA VAL A 293 -8.83 1.72 -13.20
C VAL A 293 -7.82 1.72 -14.33
N HIS A 294 -6.68 2.37 -14.13
CA HIS A 294 -5.62 2.50 -15.15
C HIS A 294 -4.36 1.72 -14.83
N PHE A 295 -4.17 1.34 -13.58
CA PHE A 295 -3.13 0.42 -13.15
C PHE A 295 -3.60 -0.38 -11.94
N ILE A 296 -3.21 -1.66 -11.85
CA ILE A 296 -3.38 -2.48 -10.65
C ILE A 296 -2.03 -3.09 -10.32
N ALA A 297 -1.51 -2.76 -9.14
CA ALA A 297 -0.38 -3.46 -8.54
C ALA A 297 -0.91 -4.52 -7.58
N VAL A 298 -0.26 -5.67 -7.55
CA VAL A 298 -0.71 -6.80 -6.75
C VAL A 298 0.40 -7.23 -5.79
N HIS A 299 0.07 -7.29 -4.52
CA HIS A 299 0.96 -7.79 -3.47
C HIS A 299 0.48 -9.16 -3.02
N LEU A 300 1.34 -10.16 -3.18
CA LEU A 300 1.13 -11.53 -2.75
C LEU A 300 2.38 -12.02 -2.03
N HIS A 301 2.20 -13.03 -1.17
CA HIS A 301 3.31 -13.74 -0.54
C HIS A 301 3.71 -14.97 -1.36
N PRO A 302 4.88 -15.58 -1.11
CA PRO A 302 5.28 -16.84 -1.73
C PRO A 302 4.20 -17.91 -1.63
N PHE A 303 4.19 -18.84 -2.59
CA PHE A 303 3.18 -19.87 -2.78
C PHE A 303 1.83 -19.39 -3.33
N ALA A 304 1.66 -18.09 -3.61
CA ALA A 304 0.49 -17.62 -4.33
C ALA A 304 0.51 -18.10 -5.79
N GLU A 305 -0.65 -18.54 -6.27
CA GLU A 305 -0.90 -18.85 -7.68
C GLU A 305 -1.59 -17.70 -8.40
N SER A 306 -2.57 -17.06 -7.73
CA SER A 306 -3.35 -15.98 -8.34
C SER A 306 -4.10 -15.13 -7.32
N ALA A 307 -4.51 -13.95 -7.79
CA ALA A 307 -5.53 -13.13 -7.17
C ALA A 307 -6.51 -12.62 -8.24
N THR A 308 -7.80 -12.58 -7.92
CA THR A 308 -8.86 -12.12 -8.84
C THR A 308 -9.74 -11.11 -8.13
N LEU A 309 -9.93 -9.94 -8.72
CA LEU A 309 -10.94 -8.97 -8.29
C LEU A 309 -12.14 -9.11 -9.24
N THR A 310 -13.30 -9.45 -8.69
CA THR A 310 -14.55 -9.65 -9.43
C THR A 310 -15.57 -8.60 -9.02
N ASP A 311 -16.22 -7.98 -9.99
CA ASP A 311 -17.45 -7.21 -9.81
C ASP A 311 -18.62 -8.21 -9.74
N LEU A 312 -19.13 -8.43 -8.53
CA LEU A 312 -20.22 -9.40 -8.30
C LEU A 312 -21.56 -8.91 -8.85
N THR A 313 -21.73 -7.60 -9.00
CA THR A 313 -22.96 -7.00 -9.54
C THR A 313 -23.07 -7.25 -11.04
N LEU A 314 -21.96 -7.21 -11.76
CA LEU A 314 -21.88 -7.48 -13.20
C LEU A 314 -21.49 -8.93 -13.51
N GLU A 315 -21.12 -9.71 -12.51
CA GLU A 315 -20.58 -11.08 -12.65
C GLU A 315 -19.37 -11.14 -13.61
N THR A 316 -18.48 -10.14 -13.52
CA THR A 316 -17.31 -10.02 -14.40
C THR A 316 -16.04 -9.78 -13.59
N ASP A 317 -14.93 -10.34 -14.05
CA ASP A 317 -13.64 -10.06 -13.48
C ASP A 317 -13.15 -8.67 -13.90
N VAL A 318 -12.81 -7.83 -12.92
CA VAL A 318 -12.12 -6.57 -13.13
C VAL A 318 -10.68 -6.84 -13.55
N PHE A 319 -10.03 -7.77 -12.85
CA PHE A 319 -8.68 -8.22 -13.17
C PHE A 319 -8.37 -9.57 -12.53
N HIS A 320 -7.69 -10.43 -13.29
CA HIS A 320 -7.10 -11.67 -12.81
C HIS A 320 -5.59 -11.60 -12.93
N SER A 321 -4.89 -11.64 -11.80
CA SER A 321 -3.43 -11.65 -11.69
C SER A 321 -2.93 -13.06 -11.43
N ARG A 322 -1.93 -13.50 -12.19
CA ARG A 322 -1.19 -14.73 -11.93
C ARG A 322 0.11 -14.42 -11.24
N ALA A 323 0.49 -15.28 -10.29
CA ALA A 323 1.79 -15.25 -9.67
C ALA A 323 2.61 -16.47 -10.11
N ARG A 324 3.94 -16.30 -10.18
CA ARG A 324 4.87 -17.38 -10.48
C ARG A 324 5.90 -17.48 -9.38
N GLY A 325 6.00 -18.66 -8.79
CA GLY A 325 7.07 -19.00 -7.85
C GLY A 325 8.43 -19.19 -8.54
N SER A 326 9.49 -19.19 -7.76
CA SER A 326 10.80 -19.63 -8.22
C SER A 326 10.86 -21.17 -8.24
N GLU A 327 11.60 -21.72 -9.21
CA GLU A 327 11.76 -23.19 -9.34
C GLU A 327 12.72 -23.78 -8.30
N ASN A 328 13.70 -22.98 -7.84
CA ASN A 328 14.81 -23.49 -7.04
C ASN A 328 14.87 -22.94 -5.61
N GLN A 329 13.95 -22.04 -5.27
CA GLN A 329 13.94 -21.36 -3.96
C GLN A 329 12.54 -20.90 -3.59
N ILE A 330 12.30 -20.64 -2.31
CA ILE A 330 11.03 -20.07 -1.87
C ILE A 330 11.01 -18.58 -2.24
N GLY A 331 10.04 -18.19 -3.06
CA GLY A 331 9.88 -16.80 -3.50
C GLY A 331 9.01 -16.66 -4.72
N LEU A 332 8.64 -15.41 -5.05
CA LEU A 332 7.92 -15.05 -6.27
C LEU A 332 8.87 -14.42 -7.28
N THR A 333 8.82 -14.89 -8.51
CA THR A 333 9.60 -14.33 -9.64
C THR A 333 8.80 -13.27 -10.39
N SER A 334 7.47 -13.42 -10.46
CA SER A 334 6.59 -12.44 -11.08
C SER A 334 5.18 -12.50 -10.51
N VAL A 335 4.55 -11.33 -10.47
CA VAL A 335 3.13 -11.15 -10.22
C VAL A 335 2.59 -10.23 -11.31
N GLU A 336 1.54 -10.67 -12.02
CA GLU A 336 0.99 -9.90 -13.13
C GLU A 336 0.29 -8.64 -12.63
N SER A 337 0.60 -7.49 -13.24
CA SER A 337 -0.07 -6.21 -13.02
C SER A 337 -0.95 -5.84 -14.21
N PHE A 338 -1.93 -4.97 -13.97
CA PHE A 338 -2.77 -4.40 -15.03
C PHE A 338 -2.27 -3.00 -15.39
N ILE A 339 -2.24 -2.68 -16.68
CA ILE A 339 -1.96 -1.35 -17.20
C ILE A 339 -2.85 -1.05 -18.39
N SER A 340 -3.50 0.14 -18.42
CA SER A 340 -4.36 0.55 -19.52
C SER A 340 -4.53 2.07 -19.60
N GLU A 341 -4.37 2.63 -20.78
CA GLU A 341 -4.69 4.03 -21.06
C GLU A 341 -6.19 4.30 -21.09
N THR A 342 -6.99 3.34 -21.55
CA THR A 342 -8.46 3.44 -21.58
C THR A 342 -9.08 3.11 -20.24
N GLY A 343 -8.45 2.22 -19.48
CA GLY A 343 -8.91 1.75 -18.18
C GLY A 343 -10.01 0.69 -18.27
N VAL A 344 -10.27 0.04 -17.13
CA VAL A 344 -11.44 -0.82 -16.92
C VAL A 344 -12.41 -0.11 -15.97
N PRO A 345 -13.72 -0.12 -16.24
CA PRO A 345 -14.69 0.58 -15.40
C PRO A 345 -14.80 -0.07 -14.02
N ILE A 346 -15.00 0.78 -13.01
CA ILE A 346 -15.34 0.40 -11.64
C ILE A 346 -16.42 1.36 -11.13
N PHE A 347 -17.41 0.82 -10.42
CA PHE A 347 -18.64 1.55 -10.13
C PHE A 347 -18.86 1.70 -8.61
N GLN A 348 -19.32 2.89 -8.24
CA GLN A 348 -19.85 3.12 -6.90
C GLN A 348 -21.13 2.31 -6.70
N GLY A 349 -21.24 1.65 -5.55
CA GLY A 349 -22.46 0.89 -5.21
C GLY A 349 -22.51 -0.53 -5.78
N HIS A 350 -21.53 -0.96 -6.59
CA HIS A 350 -21.37 -2.37 -6.93
C HIS A 350 -20.70 -3.14 -5.78
N GLU A 351 -20.91 -4.44 -5.75
CA GLU A 351 -20.24 -5.35 -4.83
C GLU A 351 -19.01 -5.96 -5.49
N TYR A 352 -17.92 -6.08 -4.72
CA TYR A 352 -16.63 -6.57 -5.19
C TYR A 352 -16.10 -7.65 -4.27
N GLU A 353 -15.57 -8.73 -4.86
CA GLU A 353 -14.87 -9.80 -4.16
C GLU A 353 -13.41 -9.85 -4.61
N LEU A 354 -12.49 -9.98 -3.65
CA LEU A 354 -11.12 -10.39 -3.90
C LEU A 354 -10.98 -11.86 -3.52
N LYS A 355 -10.63 -12.69 -4.51
CA LYS A 355 -10.27 -14.09 -4.33
C LYS A 355 -8.78 -14.27 -4.52
N SER A 356 -8.09 -14.94 -3.60
CA SER A 356 -6.69 -15.36 -3.75
C SER A 356 -6.54 -16.87 -3.58
N ILE A 357 -5.61 -17.44 -4.32
CA ILE A 357 -5.32 -18.88 -4.33
C ILE A 357 -3.84 -19.07 -4.03
N TYR A 358 -3.56 -19.95 -3.07
CA TYR A 358 -2.24 -20.35 -2.63
C TYR A 358 -2.10 -21.87 -2.76
N GLU A 359 -0.91 -22.34 -3.13
CA GLU A 359 -0.53 -23.74 -3.11
C GLU A 359 0.75 -23.89 -2.30
N ASN A 360 0.60 -24.16 -1.01
CA ASN A 360 1.73 -24.35 -0.11
C ASN A 360 2.28 -25.76 -0.27
N THR A 361 3.35 -25.88 -1.03
CA THR A 361 4.02 -27.15 -1.33
C THR A 361 4.98 -27.60 -0.22
N THR A 362 5.09 -26.86 0.88
CA THR A 362 5.92 -27.22 2.03
C THR A 362 5.15 -28.08 3.04
N GLY A 363 5.88 -28.73 3.95
CA GLY A 363 5.28 -29.42 5.10
C GLY A 363 4.89 -28.52 6.28
N GLU A 364 5.13 -27.20 6.18
CA GLU A 364 4.95 -26.22 7.25
C GLU A 364 3.90 -25.17 6.91
N ASN A 365 3.34 -24.54 7.95
CA ASN A 365 2.47 -23.40 7.78
C ASN A 365 3.22 -22.19 7.22
N GLN A 366 2.62 -21.48 6.27
CA GLN A 366 3.17 -20.29 5.65
C GLN A 366 2.30 -19.06 5.94
N ASP A 367 2.94 -17.90 6.05
CA ASP A 367 2.24 -16.61 6.16
C ASP A 367 1.79 -16.14 4.78
N SER A 368 0.59 -15.62 4.68
CA SER A 368 0.05 -15.10 3.42
C SER A 368 -0.67 -13.77 3.55
N MET A 369 -0.74 -13.07 2.44
CA MET A 369 -1.45 -11.81 2.26
C MET A 369 -1.80 -11.63 0.79
N ALA A 370 -2.95 -11.02 0.50
CA ALA A 370 -3.32 -10.65 -0.86
C ALA A 370 -3.90 -9.24 -0.87
N VAL A 371 -3.32 -8.36 -1.67
CA VAL A 371 -3.83 -6.99 -1.86
C VAL A 371 -3.72 -6.59 -3.33
N MET A 372 -4.78 -5.98 -3.86
CA MET A 372 -4.74 -5.23 -5.11
C MET A 372 -4.81 -3.74 -4.82
N PHE A 373 -3.84 -2.99 -5.30
CA PHE A 373 -3.83 -1.53 -5.28
C PHE A 373 -4.31 -1.03 -6.64
N LEU A 374 -5.51 -0.44 -6.66
CA LEU A 374 -6.15 0.05 -7.87
C LEU A 374 -5.88 1.55 -8.00
N TYR A 375 -5.24 1.95 -9.07
CA TYR A 375 -4.99 3.36 -9.39
C TYR A 375 -6.08 3.82 -10.36
N VAL A 376 -7.05 4.53 -9.78
CA VAL A 376 -8.27 4.96 -10.48
C VAL A 376 -8.20 6.42 -10.87
N LEU A 377 -8.88 6.80 -11.98
CA LEU A 377 -9.01 8.20 -12.35
C LEU A 377 -9.75 8.97 -11.26
N ASP A 378 -9.10 9.99 -10.69
CA ASP A 378 -9.67 10.83 -9.63
C ASP A 378 -10.55 11.94 -10.21
N LYS A 379 -11.85 11.66 -10.33
CA LYS A 379 -12.83 12.63 -10.85
C LYS A 379 -13.10 13.80 -9.90
N ASP A 380 -12.72 13.68 -8.62
CA ASP A 380 -12.88 14.76 -7.63
C ASP A 380 -11.68 15.70 -7.58
N PHE A 381 -10.54 15.29 -8.13
CA PHE A 381 -9.36 16.15 -8.16
C PHE A 381 -9.65 17.44 -8.92
N ARG A 382 -9.26 18.56 -8.34
CA ARG A 382 -9.30 19.88 -8.97
C ARG A 382 -7.95 20.55 -8.79
N LEU A 383 -7.36 20.94 -9.90
CA LEU A 383 -6.12 21.71 -9.88
C LEU A 383 -6.39 23.07 -9.22
N PRO A 384 -5.73 23.37 -8.07
CA PRO A 384 -5.91 24.66 -7.43
C PRO A 384 -5.55 25.82 -8.38
N PRO A 385 -6.35 26.89 -8.47
CA PRO A 385 -6.09 28.01 -9.42
C PRO A 385 -4.70 28.62 -9.26
N VAL A 386 -4.16 28.66 -8.05
CA VAL A 386 -2.82 29.17 -7.74
C VAL A 386 -1.69 28.31 -8.33
N LEU A 387 -1.98 27.06 -8.69
CA LEU A 387 -1.04 26.11 -9.29
C LEU A 387 -1.32 25.86 -10.79
N ALA A 388 -2.41 26.42 -11.32
CA ALA A 388 -2.67 26.40 -12.75
C ALA A 388 -1.59 27.20 -13.48
N VAL A 389 -1.12 26.65 -14.59
CA VAL A 389 -0.17 27.38 -15.46
C VAL A 389 -0.87 28.62 -16.02
N LYS A 390 -0.17 29.76 -15.95
CA LYS A 390 -0.59 31.00 -16.61
C LYS A 390 -0.36 30.91 -18.11
#